data_2dd521125fd39f7ea5547148185740d4
#
_entry.id   2dd521125fd39f7ea5547148185740d4
#
_cell.length_a   1.000
_cell.length_b   1.000
_cell.length_c   1.000
_cell.angle_alpha   90.00
_cell.angle_beta   90.00
_cell.angle_gamma   90.00
#
_symmetry.space_group_name_H-M   'P 1'
#
loop_
_entity.id
_entity.type
_entity.pdbx_description
1 polymer ?
#
loop_
_entity_poly.entity_id
_entity_poly.type
_entity_poly.pdbx_seq_one_letter_code
_entity_poly.pdbx_strand_id
1 'polypeptide(L)'
;MTAALSEKAREFLQGRRFGALATINRNGTPQLTAMWYLLEGDTIVMNTKAGRTKERNMRRDPRISVCVLEGYSYVTVSGTVEMIDDPEIAQKDIYRLAVRYNGEEAARRQMEQQFSKEQRVTLRLKCEHVIEDLW
;
A
#
# COMPACT_ATOMS: atom_id res chain seq x y z
N MET A 1 14.82 -5.18 -14.78
CA MET A 1 15.72 -4.13 -14.30
C MET A 1 15.01 -3.36 -13.19
N THR A 2 15.62 -3.25 -12.04
CA THR A 2 15.07 -2.44 -10.96
C THR A 2 15.45 -0.98 -11.19
N ALA A 3 14.49 -0.09 -10.96
CA ALA A 3 14.73 1.34 -10.96
C ALA A 3 14.71 1.78 -9.49
N ALA A 4 15.83 2.31 -9.03
CA ALA A 4 15.86 2.89 -7.69
C ALA A 4 14.98 4.15 -7.66
N LEU A 5 14.38 4.42 -6.52
CA LEU A 5 13.67 5.67 -6.31
C LEU A 5 14.67 6.82 -6.37
N SER A 6 14.35 7.87 -7.11
CA SER A 6 15.12 9.12 -7.03
C SER A 6 14.91 9.72 -5.65
N GLU A 7 15.82 10.61 -5.23
CA GLU A 7 15.63 11.33 -3.98
C GLU A 7 14.32 12.11 -3.97
N LYS A 8 13.99 12.71 -5.08
CA LYS A 8 12.74 13.46 -5.26
C LYS A 8 11.52 12.58 -5.08
N ALA A 9 11.53 11.40 -5.71
CA ALA A 9 10.44 10.45 -5.58
C ALA A 9 10.32 9.92 -4.16
N ARG A 10 11.44 9.62 -3.52
CA ARG A 10 11.46 9.18 -2.12
C ARG A 10 10.86 10.23 -1.19
N GLU A 11 11.28 11.48 -1.35
CA GLU A 11 10.76 12.57 -0.56
C GLU A 11 9.26 12.76 -0.77
N PHE A 12 8.81 12.68 -2.01
CA PHE A 12 7.39 12.76 -2.34
C PHE A 12 6.58 11.66 -1.66
N LEU A 13 7.07 10.42 -1.74
CA LEU A 13 6.38 9.26 -1.14
C LEU A 13 6.39 9.29 0.38
N GLN A 14 7.33 9.96 1.01
CA GLN A 14 7.35 10.10 2.47
C GLN A 14 6.27 11.06 2.96
N GLY A 15 5.76 11.93 2.11
CA GLY A 15 4.63 12.77 2.45
C GLY A 15 3.36 11.95 2.63
N ARG A 16 2.52 12.37 3.58
CA ARG A 16 1.27 11.66 3.86
C ARG A 16 0.24 11.96 2.77
N ARG A 17 0.07 10.99 1.88
CA ARG A 17 -0.89 11.02 0.79
C ARG A 17 -1.56 9.67 0.68
N PHE A 18 -2.61 9.57 -0.10
CA PHE A 18 -3.22 8.28 -0.39
C PHE A 18 -2.62 7.73 -1.69
N GLY A 19 -2.54 6.40 -1.76
CA GLY A 19 -2.16 5.73 -2.99
C GLY A 19 -3.38 5.11 -3.66
N ALA A 20 -3.41 5.15 -4.98
CA ALA A 20 -4.41 4.41 -5.75
C ALA A 20 -3.78 3.07 -6.12
N LEU A 21 -4.32 1.99 -5.56
CA LEU A 21 -3.85 0.64 -5.81
C LEU A 21 -4.65 0.01 -6.94
N ALA A 22 -3.94 -0.48 -7.96
CA ALA A 22 -4.54 -1.23 -9.06
C ALA A 22 -4.24 -2.71 -8.88
N THR A 23 -5.28 -3.53 -8.87
CA THR A 23 -5.19 -4.99 -8.91
C THR A 23 -5.96 -5.49 -10.12
N ILE A 24 -5.78 -6.76 -10.48
CA ILE A 24 -6.38 -7.33 -11.69
C ILE A 24 -7.56 -8.22 -11.33
N ASN A 25 -8.75 -7.82 -11.78
CA ASN A 25 -9.97 -8.61 -11.61
C ASN A 25 -9.86 -9.93 -12.38
N ARG A 26 -10.70 -10.90 -12.03
CA ARG A 26 -10.74 -12.21 -12.68
C ARG A 26 -10.90 -12.10 -14.20
N ASN A 27 -11.68 -11.13 -14.66
CA ASN A 27 -11.90 -10.93 -16.08
C ASN A 27 -10.80 -10.08 -16.77
N GLY A 28 -9.74 -9.75 -16.05
CA GLY A 28 -8.60 -8.99 -16.59
C GLY A 28 -8.74 -7.49 -16.50
N THR A 29 -9.88 -6.96 -16.06
CA THR A 29 -10.04 -5.52 -15.90
C THR A 29 -9.36 -5.03 -14.62
N PRO A 30 -8.86 -3.79 -14.58
CA PRO A 30 -8.23 -3.25 -13.37
C PRO A 30 -9.29 -2.86 -12.33
N GLN A 31 -8.97 -3.13 -11.07
CA GLN A 31 -9.74 -2.62 -9.93
C GLN A 31 -8.89 -1.59 -9.22
N LEU A 32 -9.45 -0.42 -8.94
CA LEU A 32 -8.74 0.66 -8.27
C LEU A 32 -9.36 0.95 -6.91
N THR A 33 -8.49 1.10 -5.89
CA THR A 33 -8.94 1.48 -4.55
C THR A 33 -7.94 2.45 -3.94
N ALA A 34 -8.45 3.38 -3.11
CA ALA A 34 -7.59 4.28 -2.33
C ALA A 34 -7.04 3.52 -1.14
N MET A 35 -5.75 3.68 -0.88
CA MET A 35 -5.04 2.96 0.17
C MET A 35 -4.19 3.88 1.03
N TRP A 36 -4.10 3.55 2.30
CA TRP A 36 -3.01 4.03 3.14
C TRP A 36 -1.75 3.28 2.74
N TYR A 37 -0.63 3.98 2.78
CA TYR A 37 0.68 3.35 2.52
C TYR A 37 1.75 4.01 3.39
N LEU A 38 2.88 3.36 3.54
CA LEU A 38 4.09 3.98 4.03
C LEU A 38 5.27 3.47 3.20
N LEU A 39 6.33 4.25 3.18
CA LEU A 39 7.56 3.87 2.51
C LEU A 39 8.57 3.40 3.56
N GLU A 40 9.07 2.20 3.38
CA GLU A 40 10.09 1.60 4.25
C GLU A 40 11.25 1.16 3.38
N GLY A 41 12.34 1.93 3.41
CA GLY A 41 13.44 1.71 2.46
C GLY A 41 12.95 1.92 1.03
N ASP A 42 13.08 0.91 0.20
CA ASP A 42 12.59 0.91 -1.17
C ASP A 42 11.32 0.05 -1.34
N THR A 43 10.55 -0.09 -0.26
CA THR A 43 9.34 -0.91 -0.26
C THR A 43 8.15 -0.08 0.17
N ILE A 44 7.08 -0.15 -0.61
CA ILE A 44 5.79 0.42 -0.21
C ILE A 44 5.06 -0.64 0.61
N VAL A 45 4.67 -0.26 1.83
CA VAL A 45 3.93 -1.14 2.74
C VAL A 45 2.48 -0.67 2.79
N MET A 46 1.58 -1.61 2.57
CA MET A 46 0.14 -1.41 2.66
C MET A 46 -0.46 -2.55 3.48
N ASN A 47 -1.75 -2.49 3.71
CA ASN A 47 -2.42 -3.51 4.49
C ASN A 47 -3.88 -3.60 4.05
N THR A 48 -4.47 -4.78 4.12
CA THR A 48 -5.87 -4.96 3.78
C THR A 48 -6.50 -6.02 4.66
N LYS A 49 -7.82 -6.01 4.70
CA LYS A 49 -8.59 -7.05 5.38
C LYS A 49 -8.75 -8.25 4.45
N ALA A 50 -8.54 -9.44 4.98
CA ALA A 50 -8.77 -10.67 4.23
C ALA A 50 -10.23 -10.76 3.79
N GLY A 51 -10.45 -11.30 2.58
CA GLY A 51 -11.78 -11.46 2.01
C GLY A 51 -12.22 -10.33 1.09
N ARG A 52 -11.49 -9.22 1.03
CA ARG A 52 -11.80 -8.14 0.11
C ARG A 52 -11.42 -8.54 -1.32
N THR A 53 -12.09 -7.90 -2.29
CA THR A 53 -11.84 -8.17 -3.72
C THR A 53 -10.36 -7.99 -4.08
N LYS A 54 -9.73 -6.92 -3.60
CA LYS A 54 -8.32 -6.66 -3.91
C LYS A 54 -7.41 -7.77 -3.35
N GLU A 55 -7.74 -8.31 -2.19
CA GLU A 55 -6.96 -9.39 -1.59
C GLU A 55 -7.05 -10.66 -2.45
N ARG A 56 -8.26 -11.02 -2.85
CA ARG A 56 -8.45 -12.17 -3.73
C ARG A 56 -7.79 -11.96 -5.09
N ASN A 57 -7.88 -10.74 -5.63
CA ASN A 57 -7.21 -10.41 -6.89
C ASN A 57 -5.71 -10.63 -6.83
N MET A 58 -5.07 -10.14 -5.75
CA MET A 58 -3.62 -10.27 -5.57
C MET A 58 -3.18 -11.70 -5.34
N ARG A 59 -4.02 -12.53 -4.70
CA ARG A 59 -3.73 -13.96 -4.54
C ARG A 59 -3.68 -14.65 -5.89
N ARG A 60 -4.60 -14.29 -6.79
CA ARG A 60 -4.68 -14.90 -8.11
C ARG A 60 -3.65 -14.35 -9.07
N ASP A 61 -3.41 -13.04 -9.03
CA ASP A 61 -2.45 -12.36 -9.90
C ASP A 61 -1.75 -11.28 -9.08
N PRO A 62 -0.51 -11.50 -8.69
CA PRO A 62 0.19 -10.58 -7.77
C PRO A 62 0.75 -9.33 -8.43
N ARG A 63 0.53 -9.11 -9.72
CA ARG A 63 0.97 -7.89 -10.39
C ARG A 63 0.07 -6.74 -9.96
N ILE A 64 0.70 -5.68 -9.44
CA ILE A 64 -0.02 -4.49 -8.96
C ILE A 64 0.72 -3.23 -9.36
N SER A 65 0.01 -2.12 -9.28
CA SER A 65 0.58 -0.78 -9.39
C SER A 65 -0.02 0.11 -8.33
N VAL A 66 0.79 1.04 -7.83
CA VAL A 66 0.33 2.06 -6.88
C VAL A 66 0.71 3.42 -7.44
N CYS A 67 -0.26 4.30 -7.58
CA CYS A 67 -0.03 5.68 -8.00
C CYS A 67 -0.32 6.62 -6.83
N VAL A 68 0.68 7.38 -6.42
CA VAL A 68 0.55 8.43 -5.41
C VAL A 68 0.62 9.77 -6.14
N LEU A 69 -0.39 10.61 -5.95
CA LEU A 69 -0.47 11.85 -6.73
C LEU A 69 -0.94 13.01 -5.88
N GLU A 70 -0.52 14.20 -6.31
CA GLU A 70 -1.00 15.45 -5.75
C GLU A 70 -0.91 16.50 -6.87
N GLY A 71 -2.06 17.02 -7.30
CA GLY A 71 -2.09 17.87 -8.48
C GLY A 71 -1.58 17.13 -9.70
N TYR A 72 -0.61 17.70 -10.38
CA TYR A 72 0.03 17.06 -11.55
C TYR A 72 1.27 16.25 -11.19
N SER A 73 1.70 16.28 -9.92
CA SER A 73 2.84 15.49 -9.47
C SER A 73 2.39 14.08 -9.15
N TYR A 74 3.16 13.09 -9.59
CA TYR A 74 2.85 11.71 -9.22
C TYR A 74 4.08 10.81 -9.27
N VAL A 75 3.97 9.72 -8.51
CA VAL A 75 4.91 8.60 -8.59
C VAL A 75 4.07 7.33 -8.69
N THR A 76 4.33 6.54 -9.73
CA THR A 76 3.69 5.24 -9.90
C THR A 76 4.74 4.16 -9.73
N VAL A 77 4.44 3.19 -8.86
CA VAL A 77 5.31 2.04 -8.63
C VAL A 77 4.56 0.79 -9.03
N SER A 78 5.17 -0.03 -9.88
CA SER A 78 4.59 -1.29 -10.35
C SER A 78 5.50 -2.45 -10.02
N GLY A 79 4.93 -3.61 -9.79
CA GLY A 79 5.70 -4.82 -9.51
C GLY A 79 4.81 -5.94 -9.02
N THR A 80 5.44 -6.91 -8.39
CA THR A 80 4.76 -8.07 -7.82
C THR A 80 4.66 -7.89 -6.31
N VAL A 81 3.43 -7.96 -5.79
CA VAL A 81 3.20 -7.79 -4.35
C VAL A 81 3.62 -9.05 -3.59
N GLU A 82 4.23 -8.85 -2.43
CA GLU A 82 4.45 -9.88 -1.44
C GLU A 82 3.35 -9.76 -0.39
N MET A 83 2.61 -10.84 -0.14
CA MET A 83 1.51 -10.86 0.83
C MET A 83 1.95 -11.61 2.08
N ILE A 84 1.86 -10.98 3.23
CA ILE A 84 2.29 -11.54 4.50
C ILE A 84 1.08 -11.77 5.38
N ASP A 85 0.81 -13.04 5.67
CA ASP A 85 -0.36 -13.46 6.43
C ASP A 85 -0.11 -13.55 7.94
N ASP A 86 1.14 -13.46 8.37
CA ASP A 86 1.47 -13.52 9.80
C ASP A 86 0.66 -12.46 10.56
N PRO A 87 -0.23 -12.88 11.48
CA PRO A 87 -1.13 -11.94 12.17
C PRO A 87 -0.38 -10.86 12.96
N GLU A 88 0.75 -11.22 13.55
CA GLU A 88 1.54 -10.31 14.36
C GLU A 88 2.09 -9.18 13.49
N ILE A 89 2.65 -9.52 12.34
CA ILE A 89 3.18 -8.55 11.38
C ILE A 89 2.05 -7.70 10.81
N ALA A 90 0.98 -8.33 10.36
CA ALA A 90 -0.13 -7.61 9.73
C ALA A 90 -0.83 -6.66 10.70
N GLN A 91 -1.01 -7.05 11.96
CA GLN A 91 -1.59 -6.18 12.98
C GLN A 91 -0.69 -5.01 13.32
N LYS A 92 0.61 -5.25 13.43
CA LYS A 92 1.59 -4.19 13.65
C LYS A 92 1.57 -3.18 12.51
N ASP A 93 1.50 -3.66 11.28
CA ASP A 93 1.55 -2.80 10.11
C ASP A 93 0.27 -1.96 9.95
N ILE A 94 -0.91 -2.53 10.19
CA ILE A 94 -2.13 -1.71 10.16
C ILE A 94 -2.12 -0.64 11.26
N TYR A 95 -1.55 -0.96 12.42
CA TYR A 95 -1.40 0.03 13.47
C TYR A 95 -0.47 1.18 13.03
N ARG A 96 0.69 0.86 12.45
CA ARG A 96 1.63 1.86 11.93
C ARG A 96 0.97 2.78 10.90
N LEU A 97 0.18 2.19 10.01
CA LEU A 97 -0.56 2.96 9.00
C LEU A 97 -1.61 3.85 9.64
N ALA A 98 -2.35 3.33 10.59
CA ALA A 98 -3.36 4.11 11.30
C ALA A 98 -2.74 5.30 12.04
N VAL A 99 -1.58 5.11 12.68
CA VAL A 99 -0.85 6.19 13.34
C VAL A 99 -0.45 7.26 12.33
N ARG A 100 0.08 6.85 11.20
CA ARG A 100 0.52 7.77 10.15
C ARG A 100 -0.61 8.67 9.64
N TYR A 101 -1.80 8.11 9.48
CA TYR A 101 -2.92 8.83 8.87
C TYR A 101 -3.85 9.52 9.88
N ASN A 102 -3.98 8.97 11.07
CA ASN A 102 -4.98 9.44 12.04
C ASN A 102 -4.41 9.86 13.39
N GLY A 103 -3.13 9.59 13.65
CA GLY A 103 -2.50 9.87 14.93
C GLY A 103 -2.66 8.70 15.90
N GLU A 104 -1.83 8.69 16.94
CA GLU A 104 -1.70 7.55 17.86
C GLU A 104 -2.99 7.24 18.63
N GLU A 105 -3.65 8.28 19.13
CA GLU A 105 -4.87 8.08 19.93
C GLU A 105 -6.00 7.46 19.12
N ALA A 106 -6.25 8.00 17.91
CA ALA A 106 -7.27 7.45 17.03
C ALA A 106 -6.90 6.05 16.55
N ALA A 107 -5.60 5.81 16.31
CA ALA A 107 -5.13 4.50 15.89
C ALA A 107 -5.40 3.44 16.97
N ARG A 108 -5.17 3.76 18.24
CA ARG A 108 -5.47 2.83 19.34
C ARG A 108 -6.95 2.48 19.39
N ARG A 109 -7.82 3.47 19.21
CA ARG A 109 -9.27 3.22 19.19
C ARG A 109 -9.66 2.34 18.02
N GLN A 110 -9.08 2.58 16.84
CA GLN A 110 -9.34 1.77 15.65
C GLN A 110 -8.87 0.33 15.84
N MET A 111 -7.73 0.13 16.50
CA MET A 111 -7.27 -1.23 16.81
C MET A 111 -8.26 -1.94 17.71
N GLU A 112 -8.68 -1.30 18.80
CA GLU A 112 -9.62 -1.90 19.76
C GLU A 112 -10.99 -2.19 19.16
N GLN A 113 -11.51 -1.26 18.37
CA GLN A 113 -12.88 -1.33 17.88
C GLN A 113 -13.03 -2.13 16.60
N GLN A 114 -11.96 -2.23 15.81
CA GLN A 114 -12.07 -2.82 14.49
C GLN A 114 -10.89 -3.72 14.13
N PHE A 115 -9.69 -3.14 13.97
CA PHE A 115 -8.58 -3.84 13.30
C PHE A 115 -8.10 -5.10 14.02
N SER A 116 -8.08 -5.09 15.36
CA SER A 116 -7.63 -6.27 16.11
C SER A 116 -8.59 -7.45 15.97
N LYS A 117 -9.82 -7.19 15.53
CA LYS A 117 -10.86 -8.20 15.35
C LYS A 117 -10.89 -8.75 13.91
N GLU A 118 -10.06 -8.22 13.04
CA GLU A 118 -10.04 -8.59 11.63
C GLU A 118 -8.80 -9.41 11.31
N GLN A 119 -8.92 -10.30 10.34
CA GLN A 119 -7.75 -10.93 9.76
C GLN A 119 -7.17 -9.95 8.74
N ARG A 120 -5.99 -9.43 9.05
CA ARG A 120 -5.32 -8.46 8.19
C ARG A 120 -4.19 -9.13 7.43
N VAL A 121 -3.80 -8.52 6.32
CA VAL A 121 -2.71 -9.00 5.46
C VAL A 121 -1.82 -7.80 5.14
N THR A 122 -0.51 -7.95 5.37
CA THR A 122 0.46 -6.94 4.97
C THR A 122 0.80 -7.13 3.50
N LEU A 123 0.87 -6.04 2.77
CA LEU A 123 1.21 -6.00 1.36
C LEU A 123 2.52 -5.24 1.21
N ARG A 124 3.51 -5.86 0.58
CA ARG A 124 4.81 -5.22 0.31
C ARG A 124 5.08 -5.17 -1.17
N LEU A 125 5.39 -3.99 -1.65
CA LEU A 125 5.71 -3.76 -3.06
C LEU A 125 7.08 -3.09 -3.14
N LYS A 126 8.07 -3.82 -3.67
CA LYS A 126 9.38 -3.24 -3.92
C LYS A 126 9.30 -2.25 -5.08
N CYS A 127 9.99 -1.14 -4.95
CA CYS A 127 10.01 -0.10 -5.98
C CYS A 127 10.94 -0.54 -7.13
N GLU A 128 10.46 -1.44 -7.97
CA GLU A 128 11.23 -2.02 -9.07
C GLU A 128 11.01 -1.29 -10.39
N HIS A 129 9.78 -0.87 -10.66
CA HIS A 129 9.43 -0.08 -11.83
C HIS A 129 8.79 1.20 -11.37
N VAL A 130 9.48 2.30 -11.59
CA VAL A 130 9.04 3.60 -11.06
C VAL A 130 8.89 4.58 -12.22
N ILE A 131 7.73 5.21 -12.29
CA ILE A 131 7.47 6.33 -13.19
C ILE A 131 7.21 7.53 -12.31
N GLU A 132 7.94 8.63 -12.54
CA GLU A 132 7.75 9.84 -11.75
C GLU A 132 7.61 11.06 -12.66
N ASP A 133 6.73 11.96 -12.23
CA ASP A 133 6.54 13.26 -12.87
C ASP A 133 6.28 14.25 -11.74
N LEU A 134 7.33 14.87 -11.27
CA LEU A 134 7.28 15.70 -10.06
C LEU A 134 7.53 17.16 -10.39
N TRP A 135 6.60 17.99 -9.99
CA TRP A 135 6.58 19.43 -10.28
C TRP A 135 7.06 20.26 -9.10
#